data_04718a5cf4b0154c3314ff7ecb6bcf5c
#
_entry.id   04718a5cf4b0154c3314ff7ecb6bcf5c
#
_cell.length_a   1.000
_cell.length_b   1.000
_cell.length_c   1.000
_cell.angle_alpha   90.00
_cell.angle_beta   90.00
_cell.angle_gamma   90.00
#
_symmetry.space_group_name_H-M   'P 1'
#
loop_
_entity.id
_entity.type
_entity.pdbx_description
1 polymer ?
#
loop_
_entity_poly.entity_id
_entity_poly.type
_entity_poly.pdbx_seq_one_letter_code
_entity_poly.pdbx_strand_id
1 'polypeptide(L)'
;MAHPQGNLANLLPPSWKTSVTAWLAEDTPSFDYAGFVVGDGPRVATLWGKSSGIIAGRPFFDEVFTQCGCTVEWHAEEGTAVDLSSGKHRVATVKGPVRGILLGERVALNTLARCSGVATKSQRLVSIAREAGYTGVIAGTRKTTPGFRLVEKYGMLVGGADAHRMDLSAMIMLKDNHVWSRGSITDAVKAAKAVGGFSMKVEVEVQSEAEADEAIEAGADVVMLDNFTGDGVKVASRSLKERWQGKRHFLLETSGGLQEDNFEAYLCNDVDILSTSSIHQGVPHIDFSLKIEH
;
A
#
# COMPACT_ATOMS: atom_id res chain seq x y z
N MET A 1 -12.87 -9.91 1.74
CA MET A 1 -14.15 -9.40 1.18
C MET A 1 -13.82 -8.58 -0.06
N ALA A 2 -14.56 -8.75 -1.16
CA ALA A 2 -14.39 -7.88 -2.33
C ALA A 2 -14.56 -6.41 -1.89
N HIS A 3 -13.71 -5.52 -2.41
CA HIS A 3 -13.83 -4.09 -2.13
C HIS A 3 -15.24 -3.64 -2.53
N PRO A 4 -15.99 -2.93 -1.67
CA PRO A 4 -17.40 -2.63 -1.90
C PRO A 4 -17.66 -1.83 -3.19
N GLN A 5 -16.63 -1.32 -3.85
CA GLN A 5 -16.73 -0.48 -5.05
C GLN A 5 -16.18 -1.14 -6.33
N GLY A 6 -15.82 -2.44 -6.31
CA GLY A 6 -15.41 -3.18 -7.52
C GLY A 6 -14.06 -3.87 -7.45
N ASN A 7 -13.57 -4.32 -8.61
CA ASN A 7 -12.31 -5.03 -8.73
C ASN A 7 -11.13 -4.05 -8.73
N LEU A 8 -10.29 -4.10 -7.68
CA LEU A 8 -9.10 -3.25 -7.53
C LEU A 8 -8.08 -3.41 -8.66
N ALA A 9 -8.04 -4.55 -9.35
CA ALA A 9 -7.17 -4.76 -10.51
C ALA A 9 -7.41 -3.73 -11.62
N ASN A 10 -8.62 -3.18 -11.72
CA ASN A 10 -8.97 -2.15 -12.70
C ASN A 10 -8.29 -0.79 -12.42
N LEU A 11 -7.68 -0.59 -11.25
CA LEU A 11 -6.89 0.60 -10.91
C LEU A 11 -5.46 0.52 -11.46
N LEU A 12 -5.00 -0.65 -11.87
CA LEU A 12 -3.61 -0.83 -12.33
C LEU A 12 -3.40 -0.05 -13.65
N PRO A 13 -2.35 0.80 -13.73
CA PRO A 13 -2.07 1.55 -14.95
C PRO A 13 -1.64 0.59 -16.07
N PRO A 14 -1.93 0.86 -17.36
CA PRO A 14 -1.61 -0.06 -18.46
C PRO A 14 -0.14 -0.52 -18.51
N SER A 15 0.78 0.31 -18.01
CA SER A 15 2.23 0.02 -17.97
C SER A 15 2.65 -1.03 -16.93
N TRP A 16 1.76 -1.44 -16.00
CA TRP A 16 2.14 -2.36 -14.93
C TRP A 16 2.64 -3.73 -15.43
N LYS A 17 2.16 -4.19 -16.59
CA LYS A 17 2.59 -5.44 -17.22
C LYS A 17 4.07 -5.39 -17.67
N THR A 18 4.56 -4.21 -18.07
CA THR A 18 5.98 -4.01 -18.39
C THR A 18 6.88 -4.23 -17.17
N SER A 19 6.41 -3.88 -15.96
CA SER A 19 7.15 -4.18 -14.74
C SER A 19 7.29 -5.69 -14.52
N VAL A 20 6.24 -6.46 -14.78
CA VAL A 20 6.30 -7.94 -14.71
C VAL A 20 7.31 -8.49 -15.72
N THR A 21 7.31 -7.98 -16.95
CA THR A 21 8.32 -8.36 -17.97
C THR A 21 9.74 -8.08 -17.48
N ALA A 22 9.95 -6.93 -16.84
CA ALA A 22 11.27 -6.57 -16.31
C ALA A 22 11.71 -7.50 -15.15
N TRP A 23 10.80 -7.89 -14.27
CA TRP A 23 11.12 -8.85 -13.18
C TRP A 23 11.45 -10.24 -13.71
N LEU A 24 10.76 -10.72 -14.74
CA LEU A 24 11.10 -11.98 -15.41
C LEU A 24 12.46 -11.90 -16.10
N ALA A 25 12.79 -10.78 -16.72
CA ALA A 25 14.10 -10.55 -17.34
C ALA A 25 15.23 -10.43 -16.30
N GLU A 26 14.95 -9.88 -15.11
CA GLU A 26 15.89 -9.84 -13.98
C GLU A 26 16.23 -11.25 -13.48
N ASP A 27 15.21 -12.12 -13.36
CA ASP A 27 15.40 -13.49 -12.84
C ASP A 27 16.01 -14.44 -13.90
N THR A 28 15.80 -14.16 -15.19
CA THR A 28 16.34 -14.96 -16.30
C THR A 28 17.01 -14.07 -17.36
N PRO A 29 18.18 -13.47 -17.03
CA PRO A 29 18.85 -12.53 -17.95
C PRO A 29 19.66 -13.23 -19.05
N SER A 30 19.77 -14.57 -19.02
CA SER A 30 20.59 -15.37 -19.94
C SER A 30 19.92 -16.74 -20.21
N PHE A 31 20.69 -17.79 -20.45
CA PHE A 31 20.20 -19.12 -20.74
C PHE A 31 19.49 -19.78 -19.55
N ASP A 32 18.30 -20.30 -19.80
CA ASP A 32 17.55 -21.14 -18.83
C ASP A 32 17.94 -22.63 -18.99
N TYR A 33 19.04 -23.03 -18.35
CA TYR A 33 19.54 -24.40 -18.42
C TYR A 33 18.59 -25.42 -17.77
N ALA A 34 17.95 -25.07 -16.66
CA ALA A 34 17.00 -25.95 -15.98
C ALA A 34 15.73 -26.16 -16.81
N GLY A 35 15.23 -25.11 -17.44
CA GLY A 35 14.12 -25.18 -18.37
C GLY A 35 14.43 -26.08 -19.58
N PHE A 36 15.64 -26.07 -20.10
CA PHE A 36 16.07 -27.00 -21.14
C PHE A 36 15.97 -28.47 -20.69
N VAL A 37 16.36 -28.76 -19.44
CA VAL A 37 16.35 -30.13 -18.90
C VAL A 37 14.92 -30.66 -18.75
N VAL A 38 13.97 -29.83 -18.31
CA VAL A 38 12.59 -30.29 -18.05
C VAL A 38 11.70 -30.28 -19.31
N GLY A 39 12.08 -29.48 -20.31
CA GLY A 39 11.33 -29.36 -21.58
C GLY A 39 9.99 -28.62 -21.45
N ASP A 40 9.12 -28.79 -22.46
CA ASP A 40 7.87 -28.03 -22.61
C ASP A 40 6.58 -28.86 -22.38
N GLY A 41 6.71 -30.10 -21.84
CA GLY A 41 5.56 -30.93 -21.56
C GLY A 41 4.53 -30.26 -20.64
N PRO A 42 3.21 -30.41 -20.90
CA PRO A 42 2.19 -29.80 -20.06
C PRO A 42 2.20 -30.39 -18.64
N ARG A 43 2.05 -29.53 -17.64
CA ARG A 43 1.97 -29.89 -16.22
C ARG A 43 0.94 -29.04 -15.51
N VAL A 44 0.58 -29.51 -14.33
CA VAL A 44 -0.25 -28.84 -13.35
C VAL A 44 0.57 -28.61 -12.08
N ALA A 45 0.48 -27.44 -11.52
CA ALA A 45 1.08 -27.13 -10.23
C ALA A 45 0.05 -26.51 -9.29
N THR A 46 0.13 -26.84 -8.02
CA THR A 46 -0.75 -26.30 -6.97
C THR A 46 0.00 -25.26 -6.15
N LEU A 47 -0.62 -24.07 -6.02
CA LEU A 47 -0.19 -23.01 -5.11
C LEU A 47 -0.77 -23.27 -3.71
N TRP A 48 0.12 -23.37 -2.72
CA TRP A 48 -0.22 -23.59 -1.33
C TRP A 48 0.13 -22.38 -0.47
N GLY A 49 -0.81 -21.91 0.34
CA GLY A 49 -0.54 -21.02 1.46
C GLY A 49 0.01 -21.82 2.65
N LYS A 50 1.09 -21.31 3.28
CA LYS A 50 1.83 -21.96 4.37
C LYS A 50 1.90 -21.13 5.64
N SER A 51 1.48 -19.88 5.59
CA SER A 51 1.27 -19.00 6.75
C SER A 51 -0.05 -18.27 6.63
N SER A 52 -0.67 -17.96 7.77
CA SER A 52 -1.92 -17.18 7.80
C SER A 52 -1.67 -15.75 7.34
N GLY A 53 -2.63 -15.18 6.64
CA GLY A 53 -2.57 -13.81 6.14
C GLY A 53 -3.64 -13.55 5.08
N ILE A 54 -3.59 -12.38 4.49
CA ILE A 54 -4.52 -11.96 3.42
C ILE A 54 -3.90 -12.26 2.06
N ILE A 55 -4.64 -12.89 1.18
CA ILE A 55 -4.23 -13.10 -0.21
C ILE A 55 -4.36 -11.77 -0.94
N ALA A 56 -3.24 -11.27 -1.48
CA ALA A 56 -3.21 -10.05 -2.26
C ALA A 56 -2.14 -10.10 -3.35
N GLY A 57 -2.46 -9.56 -4.52
CA GLY A 57 -1.54 -9.51 -5.65
C GLY A 57 -1.84 -10.54 -6.75
N ARG A 58 -3.04 -11.10 -6.78
CA ARG A 58 -3.49 -12.02 -7.84
C ARG A 58 -3.21 -11.49 -9.24
N PRO A 59 -3.49 -10.22 -9.59
CA PRO A 59 -3.24 -9.72 -10.94
C PRO A 59 -1.77 -9.84 -11.36
N PHE A 60 -0.84 -9.60 -10.44
CA PHE A 60 0.59 -9.70 -10.72
C PHE A 60 1.02 -11.16 -10.91
N PHE A 61 0.53 -12.06 -10.07
CA PHE A 61 0.76 -13.50 -10.16
C PHE A 61 0.24 -14.06 -11.51
N ASP A 62 -0.99 -13.68 -11.88
CA ASP A 62 -1.62 -14.08 -13.14
C ASP A 62 -0.82 -13.59 -14.35
N GLU A 63 -0.36 -12.36 -14.33
CA GLU A 63 0.40 -11.78 -15.45
C GLU A 63 1.77 -12.46 -15.61
N VAL A 64 2.46 -12.80 -14.51
CA VAL A 64 3.71 -13.57 -14.56
C VAL A 64 3.47 -14.87 -15.31
N PHE A 65 2.45 -15.63 -14.95
CA PHE A 65 2.17 -16.90 -15.61
C PHE A 65 1.62 -16.75 -17.01
N THR A 66 0.85 -15.71 -17.28
CA THR A 66 0.41 -15.37 -18.64
C THR A 66 1.60 -15.15 -19.57
N GLN A 67 2.61 -14.39 -19.14
CA GLN A 67 3.83 -14.15 -19.91
C GLN A 67 4.70 -15.40 -20.07
N CYS A 68 4.58 -16.36 -19.16
CA CYS A 68 5.23 -17.67 -19.23
C CYS A 68 4.41 -18.74 -20.03
N GLY A 69 3.31 -18.35 -20.67
CA GLY A 69 2.45 -19.28 -21.45
C GLY A 69 1.61 -20.23 -20.60
N CYS A 70 1.34 -19.87 -19.35
CA CYS A 70 0.55 -20.63 -18.39
C CYS A 70 -0.79 -19.94 -18.09
N THR A 71 -1.72 -20.69 -17.50
CA THR A 71 -3.00 -20.21 -16.99
C THR A 71 -3.11 -20.46 -15.49
N VAL A 72 -3.83 -19.59 -14.77
CA VAL A 72 -4.06 -19.69 -13.32
C VAL A 72 -5.55 -19.82 -13.04
N GLU A 73 -5.90 -20.78 -12.20
CA GLU A 73 -7.25 -21.02 -11.68
C GLU A 73 -7.23 -20.81 -10.16
N TRP A 74 -7.86 -19.74 -9.67
CA TRP A 74 -7.90 -19.40 -8.27
C TRP A 74 -9.01 -20.12 -7.51
N HIS A 75 -8.69 -20.63 -6.32
CA HIS A 75 -9.61 -21.24 -5.37
C HIS A 75 -9.93 -20.33 -4.19
N ALA A 76 -9.21 -19.21 -4.08
CA ALA A 76 -9.40 -18.19 -3.04
C ALA A 76 -9.51 -16.80 -3.68
N GLU A 77 -10.37 -15.96 -3.12
CA GLU A 77 -10.60 -14.61 -3.62
C GLU A 77 -9.53 -13.63 -3.12
N GLU A 78 -9.30 -12.55 -3.91
CA GLU A 78 -8.48 -11.41 -3.49
C GLU A 78 -9.01 -10.82 -2.19
N GLY A 79 -8.15 -10.55 -1.21
CA GLY A 79 -8.54 -9.97 0.07
C GLY A 79 -9.09 -10.98 1.09
N THR A 80 -9.14 -12.28 0.76
CA THR A 80 -9.56 -13.31 1.73
C THR A 80 -8.40 -13.78 2.59
N ALA A 81 -8.72 -14.20 3.83
CA ALA A 81 -7.72 -14.75 4.74
C ALA A 81 -7.36 -16.20 4.37
N VAL A 82 -6.07 -16.51 4.43
CA VAL A 82 -5.57 -17.89 4.41
C VAL A 82 -5.75 -18.47 5.81
N ASP A 83 -6.63 -19.44 5.97
CA ASP A 83 -6.82 -20.18 7.21
C ASP A 83 -5.99 -21.47 7.17
N LEU A 84 -5.10 -21.64 8.13
CA LEU A 84 -4.26 -22.81 8.28
C LEU A 84 -4.72 -23.78 9.38
N SER A 85 -5.92 -23.59 9.93
CA SER A 85 -6.46 -24.48 10.99
C SER A 85 -6.48 -25.97 10.59
N SER A 86 -6.50 -26.26 9.28
CA SER A 86 -6.45 -27.61 8.70
C SER A 86 -5.10 -27.97 8.03
N GLY A 87 -4.04 -27.18 8.24
CA GLY A 87 -2.74 -27.37 7.60
C GLY A 87 -2.53 -26.46 6.37
N LYS A 88 -2.09 -26.98 5.23
CA LYS A 88 -1.86 -26.20 4.02
C LYS A 88 -3.17 -25.81 3.34
N HIS A 89 -3.30 -24.56 2.94
CA HIS A 89 -4.45 -24.05 2.19
C HIS A 89 -4.16 -24.05 0.68
N ARG A 90 -5.03 -24.72 -0.12
CA ARG A 90 -4.94 -24.68 -1.58
C ARG A 90 -5.46 -23.35 -2.09
N VAL A 91 -4.58 -22.52 -2.69
CA VAL A 91 -4.90 -21.15 -3.09
C VAL A 91 -5.23 -21.04 -4.57
N ALA A 92 -4.44 -21.70 -5.43
CA ALA A 92 -4.63 -21.68 -6.87
C ALA A 92 -4.03 -22.92 -7.54
N THR A 93 -4.39 -23.13 -8.80
CA THR A 93 -3.81 -24.13 -9.70
C THR A 93 -3.21 -23.42 -10.91
N VAL A 94 -1.96 -23.73 -11.26
CA VAL A 94 -1.27 -23.24 -12.46
C VAL A 94 -1.15 -24.38 -13.46
N LYS A 95 -1.51 -24.13 -14.73
CA LYS A 95 -1.47 -25.10 -15.81
C LYS A 95 -0.70 -24.55 -17.01
N GLY A 96 0.20 -25.32 -17.57
CA GLY A 96 0.98 -24.90 -18.75
C GLY A 96 2.21 -25.75 -19.01
N PRO A 97 3.11 -25.30 -19.90
CA PRO A 97 4.40 -25.94 -20.10
C PRO A 97 5.20 -25.96 -18.81
N VAL A 98 5.81 -27.08 -18.46
CA VAL A 98 6.57 -27.22 -17.20
C VAL A 98 7.67 -26.16 -17.08
N ARG A 99 8.36 -25.89 -18.19
CA ARG A 99 9.37 -24.82 -18.26
C ARG A 99 8.77 -23.46 -17.89
N GLY A 100 7.59 -23.11 -18.42
CA GLY A 100 6.90 -21.86 -18.10
C GLY A 100 6.48 -21.77 -16.64
N ILE A 101 6.01 -22.88 -16.05
CA ILE A 101 5.66 -22.93 -14.62
C ILE A 101 6.90 -22.63 -13.75
N LEU A 102 8.04 -23.28 -14.05
CA LEU A 102 9.27 -23.10 -13.27
C LEU A 102 9.90 -21.72 -13.49
N LEU A 103 9.85 -21.17 -14.70
CA LEU A 103 10.34 -19.84 -15.03
C LEU A 103 9.59 -18.76 -14.24
N GLY A 104 8.26 -18.86 -14.16
CA GLY A 104 7.43 -17.88 -13.45
C GLY A 104 7.40 -18.04 -11.94
N GLU A 105 7.72 -19.23 -11.41
CA GLU A 105 7.51 -19.59 -10.00
C GLU A 105 8.07 -18.56 -9.04
N ARG A 106 9.36 -18.19 -9.15
CA ARG A 106 10.03 -17.34 -8.16
C ARG A 106 9.47 -15.92 -8.18
N VAL A 107 9.35 -15.32 -9.36
CA VAL A 107 8.82 -13.97 -9.54
C VAL A 107 7.37 -13.88 -9.04
N ALA A 108 6.53 -14.84 -9.40
CA ALA A 108 5.14 -14.90 -8.96
C ALA A 108 5.02 -15.05 -7.44
N LEU A 109 5.78 -15.96 -6.83
CA LEU A 109 5.77 -16.17 -5.38
C LEU A 109 6.29 -14.95 -4.60
N ASN A 110 7.38 -14.32 -5.05
CA ASN A 110 7.94 -13.14 -4.38
C ASN A 110 6.94 -11.98 -4.41
N THR A 111 6.29 -11.76 -5.55
CA THR A 111 5.31 -10.69 -5.72
C THR A 111 4.06 -10.92 -4.86
N LEU A 112 3.50 -12.13 -4.90
CA LEU A 112 2.33 -12.51 -4.11
C LEU A 112 2.62 -12.45 -2.61
N ALA A 113 3.76 -13.00 -2.17
CA ALA A 113 4.17 -13.04 -0.78
C ALA A 113 4.32 -11.63 -0.17
N ARG A 114 4.97 -10.71 -0.90
CA ARG A 114 5.14 -9.33 -0.47
C ARG A 114 3.82 -8.57 -0.43
N CYS A 115 3.04 -8.64 -1.50
CA CYS A 115 1.74 -7.98 -1.59
C CYS A 115 0.80 -8.45 -0.47
N SER A 116 0.73 -9.76 -0.24
CA SER A 116 -0.07 -10.38 0.82
C SER A 116 0.40 -9.96 2.22
N GLY A 117 1.71 -9.85 2.45
CA GLY A 117 2.25 -9.34 3.71
C GLY A 117 1.79 -7.91 3.99
N VAL A 118 1.90 -7.02 3.01
CA VAL A 118 1.44 -5.62 3.12
C VAL A 118 -0.08 -5.56 3.36
N ALA A 119 -0.87 -6.36 2.63
CA ALA A 119 -2.32 -6.41 2.83
C ALA A 119 -2.71 -6.89 4.23
N THR A 120 -2.02 -7.92 4.73
CA THR A 120 -2.22 -8.46 6.08
C THR A 120 -1.97 -7.41 7.16
N LYS A 121 -0.84 -6.70 7.07
CA LYS A 121 -0.50 -5.64 8.02
C LYS A 121 -1.46 -4.46 7.93
N SER A 122 -1.84 -4.07 6.72
CA SER A 122 -2.82 -3.00 6.48
C SER A 122 -4.17 -3.35 7.12
N GLN A 123 -4.69 -4.56 6.87
CA GLN A 123 -5.94 -5.02 7.47
C GLN A 123 -5.86 -5.04 8.99
N ARG A 124 -4.72 -5.46 9.55
CA ARG A 124 -4.53 -5.49 11.01
C ARG A 124 -4.66 -4.11 11.63
N LEU A 125 -3.98 -3.09 11.09
CA LEU A 125 -4.08 -1.72 11.62
C LEU A 125 -5.47 -1.10 11.39
N VAL A 126 -6.10 -1.37 10.25
CA VAL A 126 -7.48 -0.95 9.98
C VAL A 126 -8.43 -1.59 11.01
N SER A 127 -8.29 -2.88 11.33
CA SER A 127 -9.10 -3.55 12.33
C SER A 127 -8.94 -2.93 13.72
N ILE A 128 -7.71 -2.71 14.17
CA ILE A 128 -7.41 -2.03 15.45
C ILE A 128 -8.11 -0.67 15.49
N ALA A 129 -7.99 0.13 14.44
CA ALA A 129 -8.62 1.44 14.36
C ALA A 129 -10.16 1.36 14.45
N ARG A 130 -10.78 0.43 13.74
CA ARG A 130 -12.25 0.25 13.75
C ARG A 130 -12.76 -0.29 15.09
N GLU A 131 -12.04 -1.23 15.71
CA GLU A 131 -12.36 -1.75 17.04
C GLU A 131 -12.30 -0.65 18.12
N ALA A 132 -11.37 0.29 17.98
CA ALA A 132 -11.27 1.49 18.83
C ALA A 132 -12.29 2.60 18.49
N GLY A 133 -13.18 2.40 17.51
CA GLY A 133 -14.21 3.38 17.12
C GLY A 133 -13.69 4.54 16.26
N TYR A 134 -12.47 4.44 15.71
CA TYR A 134 -11.95 5.44 14.78
C TYR A 134 -12.58 5.28 13.40
N THR A 135 -13.11 6.37 12.85
CA THR A 135 -13.82 6.39 11.56
C THR A 135 -13.01 6.96 10.40
N GLY A 136 -11.89 7.62 10.70
CA GLY A 136 -11.02 8.23 9.69
C GLY A 136 -10.25 7.21 8.83
N VAL A 137 -9.33 7.69 8.04
CA VAL A 137 -8.55 6.94 7.06
C VAL A 137 -7.26 6.43 7.69
N ILE A 138 -6.93 5.17 7.47
CA ILE A 138 -5.59 4.61 7.72
C ILE A 138 -4.88 4.58 6.38
N ALA A 139 -3.70 5.21 6.29
CA ALA A 139 -2.99 5.40 5.04
C ALA A 139 -1.53 4.94 5.10
N GLY A 140 -1.01 4.55 3.94
CA GLY A 140 0.42 4.30 3.73
C GLY A 140 1.22 5.55 3.48
N THR A 141 2.45 5.37 3.00
CA THR A 141 3.38 6.45 2.65
C THR A 141 4.07 6.18 1.31
N ARG A 142 4.96 7.10 0.90
CA ARG A 142 5.89 6.88 -0.23
C ARG A 142 7.22 6.18 0.16
N LYS A 143 7.38 5.75 1.40
CA LYS A 143 8.57 5.01 1.87
C LYS A 143 8.56 3.55 1.40
N THR A 144 8.17 3.34 0.15
CA THR A 144 8.04 2.05 -0.54
C THR A 144 9.36 1.61 -1.16
N THR A 145 9.48 0.31 -1.45
CA THR A 145 10.63 -0.27 -2.17
C THR A 145 10.71 0.30 -3.59
N PRO A 146 11.86 0.86 -4.03
CA PRO A 146 12.05 1.33 -5.39
C PRO A 146 11.71 0.22 -6.41
N GLY A 147 10.98 0.58 -7.46
CA GLY A 147 10.52 -0.36 -8.50
C GLY A 147 9.33 -1.24 -8.08
N PHE A 148 8.99 -1.32 -6.79
CA PHE A 148 7.94 -2.22 -6.28
C PHE A 148 6.73 -1.49 -5.65
N ARG A 149 6.71 -0.16 -5.74
CA ARG A 149 5.66 0.69 -5.14
C ARG A 149 4.25 0.29 -5.52
N LEU A 150 4.03 -0.05 -6.79
CA LEU A 150 2.70 -0.38 -7.29
C LEU A 150 2.13 -1.61 -6.57
N VAL A 151 2.95 -2.66 -6.38
CA VAL A 151 2.57 -3.89 -5.67
C VAL A 151 2.30 -3.61 -4.20
N GLU A 152 3.16 -2.83 -3.53
CA GLU A 152 3.00 -2.50 -2.11
C GLU A 152 1.75 -1.65 -1.87
N LYS A 153 1.50 -0.63 -2.71
CA LYS A 153 0.29 0.20 -2.61
C LYS A 153 -0.99 -0.55 -2.98
N TYR A 154 -0.92 -1.47 -3.93
CA TYR A 154 -2.02 -2.37 -4.22
C TYR A 154 -2.36 -3.26 -3.00
N GLY A 155 -1.35 -3.81 -2.32
CA GLY A 155 -1.54 -4.56 -1.08
C GLY A 155 -2.20 -3.74 0.02
N MET A 156 -1.85 -2.44 0.16
CA MET A 156 -2.51 -1.54 1.11
C MET A 156 -4.02 -1.45 0.84
N LEU A 157 -4.40 -1.22 -0.42
CA LEU A 157 -5.81 -1.13 -0.84
C LEU A 157 -6.57 -2.44 -0.58
N VAL A 158 -5.97 -3.59 -0.90
CA VAL A 158 -6.58 -4.91 -0.62
C VAL A 158 -6.78 -5.10 0.88
N GLY A 159 -5.86 -4.65 1.72
CA GLY A 159 -5.96 -4.68 3.18
C GLY A 159 -6.91 -3.63 3.78
N GLY A 160 -7.53 -2.78 2.95
CA GLY A 160 -8.49 -1.76 3.38
C GLY A 160 -7.88 -0.44 3.86
N ALA A 161 -6.55 -0.26 3.71
CA ALA A 161 -5.89 1.01 3.95
C ALA A 161 -5.84 1.86 2.67
N ASP A 162 -5.73 3.17 2.83
CA ASP A 162 -5.50 4.10 1.71
C ASP A 162 -4.02 4.05 1.27
N ALA A 163 -3.80 4.10 -0.02
CA ALA A 163 -2.45 4.11 -0.58
C ALA A 163 -1.70 5.43 -0.34
N HIS A 164 -2.38 6.49 0.09
CA HIS A 164 -1.88 7.85 0.08
C HIS A 164 -1.41 8.28 -1.32
N ARG A 165 -0.81 9.47 -1.48
CA ARG A 165 -0.30 9.91 -2.78
C ARG A 165 0.62 8.85 -3.40
N MET A 166 0.40 8.56 -4.69
CA MET A 166 1.16 7.53 -5.38
C MET A 166 2.62 7.94 -5.60
N ASP A 167 2.83 9.21 -5.96
CA ASP A 167 4.12 9.79 -6.32
C ASP A 167 4.15 11.30 -6.01
N LEU A 168 5.15 12.00 -6.50
CA LEU A 168 5.30 13.45 -6.32
C LEU A 168 4.29 14.28 -7.11
N SER A 169 3.64 13.68 -8.12
CA SER A 169 2.70 14.37 -9.01
C SER A 169 1.23 14.22 -8.55
N ALA A 170 0.95 13.29 -7.62
CA ALA A 170 -0.43 13.00 -7.20
C ALA A 170 -0.98 14.02 -6.19
N MET A 171 -0.13 14.65 -5.40
CA MET A 171 -0.48 15.68 -4.42
C MET A 171 0.79 16.45 -4.03
N ILE A 172 0.70 17.76 -3.84
CA ILE A 172 1.81 18.58 -3.36
C ILE A 172 1.90 18.40 -1.85
N MET A 173 3.08 18.04 -1.33
CA MET A 173 3.36 17.96 0.10
C MET A 173 4.55 18.86 0.42
N LEU A 174 4.33 19.83 1.24
CA LEU A 174 5.34 20.79 1.70
C LEU A 174 5.90 20.31 3.05
N LYS A 175 7.17 20.02 3.07
CA LYS A 175 7.93 19.60 4.24
C LYS A 175 8.79 20.76 4.75
N ASP A 176 9.40 20.58 5.91
CA ASP A 176 10.32 21.54 6.54
C ASP A 176 11.30 22.18 5.53
N ASN A 177 12.02 21.38 4.77
CA ASN A 177 12.98 21.85 3.77
C ASN A 177 12.35 22.70 2.66
N HIS A 178 11.10 22.42 2.27
CA HIS A 178 10.38 23.24 1.28
C HIS A 178 10.00 24.60 1.89
N VAL A 179 9.51 24.60 3.14
CA VAL A 179 9.12 25.80 3.87
C VAL A 179 10.34 26.67 4.12
N TRP A 180 11.43 26.10 4.65
CA TRP A 180 12.67 26.85 4.90
C TRP A 180 13.26 27.47 3.64
N SER A 181 13.23 26.72 2.53
CA SER A 181 13.71 27.23 1.24
C SER A 181 12.86 28.37 0.70
N ARG A 182 11.58 28.45 1.09
CA ARG A 182 10.66 29.50 0.63
C ARG A 182 10.57 30.68 1.59
N GLY A 183 10.89 30.48 2.86
CA GLY A 183 10.92 31.50 3.90
C GLY A 183 9.75 31.45 4.89
N SER A 184 8.54 31.06 4.48
CA SER A 184 7.38 30.88 5.35
C SER A 184 6.44 29.80 4.82
N ILE A 185 5.58 29.24 5.70
CA ILE A 185 4.49 28.32 5.32
C ILE A 185 3.53 29.04 4.36
N THR A 186 3.16 30.26 4.68
CA THR A 186 2.26 31.08 3.85
C THR A 186 2.77 31.22 2.42
N ASP A 187 4.04 31.56 2.22
CA ASP A 187 4.62 31.73 0.89
C ASP A 187 4.76 30.41 0.14
N ALA A 188 5.09 29.33 0.86
CA ALA A 188 5.18 28.00 0.30
C ALA A 188 3.80 27.50 -0.20
N VAL A 189 2.74 27.67 0.62
CA VAL A 189 1.38 27.27 0.25
C VAL A 189 0.85 28.08 -0.93
N LYS A 190 1.03 29.42 -0.92
CA LYS A 190 0.63 30.28 -2.05
C LYS A 190 1.33 29.89 -3.34
N ALA A 191 2.64 29.62 -3.29
CA ALA A 191 3.39 29.18 -4.47
C ALA A 191 2.90 27.79 -4.97
N ALA A 192 2.65 26.86 -4.05
CA ALA A 192 2.12 25.54 -4.40
C ALA A 192 0.73 25.62 -5.06
N LYS A 193 -0.19 26.42 -4.49
CA LYS A 193 -1.51 26.64 -5.06
C LYS A 193 -1.45 27.30 -6.44
N ALA A 194 -0.53 28.25 -6.66
CA ALA A 194 -0.37 28.92 -7.95
C ALA A 194 0.04 27.96 -9.07
N VAL A 195 0.88 26.96 -8.79
CA VAL A 195 1.33 26.00 -9.81
C VAL A 195 0.45 24.74 -9.88
N GLY A 196 -0.15 24.31 -8.76
CA GLY A 196 -1.02 23.15 -8.70
C GLY A 196 -2.42 23.38 -9.28
N GLY A 197 -2.84 24.65 -9.32
CA GLY A 197 -4.17 25.03 -9.78
C GLY A 197 -5.29 24.43 -8.90
N PHE A 198 -6.46 24.26 -9.45
CA PHE A 198 -7.65 23.78 -8.73
C PHE A 198 -7.65 22.25 -8.50
N SER A 199 -6.88 21.50 -9.28
CA SER A 199 -6.92 20.02 -9.29
C SER A 199 -5.98 19.39 -8.28
N MET A 200 -4.98 20.12 -7.77
CA MET A 200 -3.97 19.59 -6.86
C MET A 200 -4.22 20.03 -5.42
N LYS A 201 -4.34 19.05 -4.52
CA LYS A 201 -4.32 19.32 -3.09
C LYS A 201 -2.92 19.70 -2.63
N VAL A 202 -2.87 20.59 -1.64
CA VAL A 202 -1.64 21.00 -0.96
C VAL A 202 -1.70 20.53 0.49
N GLU A 203 -0.76 19.71 0.86
CA GLU A 203 -0.52 19.22 2.22
C GLU A 203 0.72 19.89 2.81
N VAL A 204 0.68 20.23 4.10
CA VAL A 204 1.79 20.83 4.84
C VAL A 204 2.10 20.02 6.08
N GLU A 205 3.35 19.59 6.25
CA GLU A 205 3.86 19.04 7.51
C GLU A 205 4.13 20.19 8.48
N VAL A 206 3.58 20.10 9.70
CA VAL A 206 3.72 21.12 10.75
C VAL A 206 4.14 20.47 12.08
N GLN A 207 4.87 21.23 12.91
CA GLN A 207 5.39 20.77 14.19
C GLN A 207 4.76 21.49 15.39
N SER A 208 3.82 22.41 15.16
CA SER A 208 3.11 23.15 16.19
C SER A 208 1.71 23.56 15.73
N GLU A 209 0.82 23.88 16.70
CA GLU A 209 -0.49 24.45 16.39
C GLU A 209 -0.38 25.81 15.69
N ALA A 210 0.62 26.62 16.01
CA ALA A 210 0.84 27.91 15.36
C ALA A 210 1.17 27.75 13.86
N GLU A 211 2.00 26.76 13.51
CA GLU A 211 2.28 26.42 12.11
C GLU A 211 1.05 25.84 11.42
N ALA A 212 0.24 25.05 12.14
CA ALA A 212 -1.02 24.52 11.61
C ALA A 212 -2.00 25.67 11.29
N ASP A 213 -2.15 26.64 12.19
CA ASP A 213 -2.98 27.82 11.94
C ASP A 213 -2.49 28.61 10.72
N GLU A 214 -1.19 28.84 10.57
CA GLU A 214 -0.61 29.50 9.39
C GLU A 214 -0.90 28.72 8.11
N ALA A 215 -0.73 27.39 8.12
CA ALA A 215 -1.00 26.54 6.97
C ALA A 215 -2.49 26.57 6.56
N ILE A 216 -3.42 26.50 7.53
CA ILE A 216 -4.87 26.55 7.29
C ILE A 216 -5.27 27.92 6.73
N GLU A 217 -4.74 29.01 7.34
CA GLU A 217 -5.02 30.38 6.91
C GLU A 217 -4.51 30.62 5.48
N ALA A 218 -3.32 30.11 5.14
CA ALA A 218 -2.74 30.17 3.80
C ALA A 218 -3.50 29.34 2.76
N GLY A 219 -4.36 28.41 3.18
CA GLY A 219 -5.24 27.62 2.32
C GLY A 219 -4.74 26.20 2.02
N ALA A 220 -3.96 25.60 2.91
CA ALA A 220 -3.64 24.17 2.82
C ALA A 220 -4.92 23.32 2.84
N ASP A 221 -4.95 22.24 2.03
CA ASP A 221 -6.08 21.31 1.98
C ASP A 221 -5.94 20.19 3.02
N VAL A 222 -4.70 19.84 3.38
CA VAL A 222 -4.35 18.87 4.40
C VAL A 222 -3.25 19.45 5.28
N VAL A 223 -3.37 19.31 6.59
CA VAL A 223 -2.34 19.70 7.55
C VAL A 223 -1.93 18.46 8.34
N MET A 224 -0.64 18.11 8.23
CA MET A 224 -0.09 16.94 8.91
C MET A 224 0.62 17.35 10.18
N LEU A 225 0.11 16.89 11.32
CA LEU A 225 0.76 16.96 12.62
C LEU A 225 1.90 15.93 12.66
N ASP A 226 3.13 16.37 12.41
CA ASP A 226 4.28 15.49 12.27
C ASP A 226 5.02 15.33 13.60
N ASN A 227 5.26 14.08 14.01
CA ASN A 227 5.97 13.70 15.23
C ASN A 227 5.36 14.22 16.55
N PHE A 228 4.07 14.52 16.59
CA PHE A 228 3.37 14.80 17.85
C PHE A 228 3.24 13.51 18.67
N THR A 229 3.15 13.64 20.01
CA THR A 229 2.74 12.50 20.86
C THR A 229 1.25 12.22 20.70
N GLY A 230 0.79 11.01 21.05
CA GLY A 230 -0.62 10.66 20.95
C GLY A 230 -1.54 11.63 21.71
N ASP A 231 -1.17 12.04 22.94
CA ASP A 231 -1.90 13.03 23.71
C ASP A 231 -1.82 14.43 23.07
N GLY A 232 -0.66 14.80 22.53
CA GLY A 232 -0.48 16.05 21.81
C GLY A 232 -1.37 16.13 20.57
N VAL A 233 -1.49 15.03 19.81
CA VAL A 233 -2.40 14.94 18.65
C VAL A 233 -3.84 15.19 19.07
N LYS A 234 -4.33 14.53 20.15
CA LYS A 234 -5.72 14.67 20.63
C LYS A 234 -6.04 16.11 21.06
N VAL A 235 -5.10 16.78 21.72
CA VAL A 235 -5.26 18.16 22.16
C VAL A 235 -5.24 19.12 20.96
N ALA A 236 -4.22 19.02 20.13
CA ALA A 236 -4.04 19.91 18.98
C ALA A 236 -5.17 19.75 17.95
N SER A 237 -5.57 18.49 17.62
CA SER A 237 -6.62 18.25 16.63
C SER A 237 -7.96 18.84 17.06
N ARG A 238 -8.36 18.64 18.31
CA ARG A 238 -9.58 19.23 18.86
C ARG A 238 -9.53 20.75 18.83
N SER A 239 -8.45 21.35 19.32
CA SER A 239 -8.24 22.80 19.34
C SER A 239 -8.35 23.40 17.92
N LEU A 240 -7.70 22.79 16.92
CA LEU A 240 -7.75 23.24 15.53
C LEU A 240 -9.15 23.08 14.92
N LYS A 241 -9.81 21.95 15.12
CA LYS A 241 -11.16 21.72 14.59
C LYS A 241 -12.17 22.72 15.18
N GLU A 242 -12.12 22.99 16.49
CA GLU A 242 -12.97 23.98 17.13
C GLU A 242 -12.69 25.42 16.64
N ARG A 243 -11.42 25.81 16.57
CA ARG A 243 -10.99 27.16 16.17
C ARG A 243 -11.36 27.53 14.75
N TRP A 244 -11.30 26.55 13.85
CA TRP A 244 -11.56 26.72 12.42
C TRP A 244 -12.95 26.30 11.97
N GLN A 245 -13.79 25.83 12.87
CA GLN A 245 -15.18 25.41 12.57
C GLN A 245 -15.95 26.52 11.85
N GLY A 246 -16.52 26.20 10.69
CA GLY A 246 -17.29 27.14 9.89
C GLY A 246 -16.46 28.23 9.17
N LYS A 247 -15.14 28.30 9.38
CA LYS A 247 -14.26 29.27 8.73
C LYS A 247 -13.57 28.71 7.50
N ARG A 248 -13.03 27.48 7.61
CA ARG A 248 -12.32 26.79 6.52
C ARG A 248 -12.51 25.28 6.62
N HIS A 249 -12.54 24.63 5.46
CA HIS A 249 -12.48 23.17 5.37
C HIS A 249 -11.04 22.73 5.11
N PHE A 250 -10.55 21.82 5.92
CA PHE A 250 -9.24 21.16 5.79
C PHE A 250 -9.32 19.77 6.41
N LEU A 251 -8.40 18.89 6.00
CA LEU A 251 -8.19 17.59 6.64
C LEU A 251 -7.00 17.68 7.58
N LEU A 252 -7.11 17.00 8.72
CA LEU A 252 -5.98 16.79 9.63
C LEU A 252 -5.43 15.39 9.43
N GLU A 253 -4.13 15.32 9.22
CA GLU A 253 -3.36 14.08 9.18
C GLU A 253 -2.43 14.03 10.39
N THR A 254 -2.16 12.85 10.93
CA THR A 254 -1.05 12.62 11.85
C THR A 254 -0.14 11.54 11.30
N SER A 255 1.16 11.75 11.46
CA SER A 255 2.23 10.87 11.02
C SER A 255 3.44 10.96 11.94
N GLY A 256 4.38 10.03 11.78
CA GLY A 256 5.63 10.02 12.55
C GLY A 256 5.63 8.97 13.66
N GLY A 257 6.49 7.93 13.52
CA GLY A 257 6.72 6.93 14.55
C GLY A 257 5.56 5.99 14.89
N LEU A 258 4.46 5.97 14.12
CA LEU A 258 3.31 5.11 14.37
C LEU A 258 3.65 3.66 14.04
N GLN A 259 3.54 2.79 15.06
CA GLN A 259 3.72 1.34 15.00
C GLN A 259 2.47 0.65 15.58
N GLU A 260 2.34 -0.66 15.39
CA GLU A 260 1.18 -1.40 15.88
C GLU A 260 0.99 -1.28 17.41
N ASP A 261 2.07 -1.29 18.16
CA ASP A 261 2.08 -1.26 19.62
C ASP A 261 1.72 0.11 20.24
N ASN A 262 1.88 1.20 19.48
CA ASN A 262 1.53 2.55 19.93
C ASN A 262 0.33 3.17 19.18
N PHE A 263 -0.21 2.46 18.18
CA PHE A 263 -1.16 3.00 17.22
C PHE A 263 -2.44 3.54 17.88
N GLU A 264 -2.98 2.83 18.87
CA GLU A 264 -4.21 3.20 19.57
C GLU A 264 -4.11 4.55 20.30
N ALA A 265 -2.90 4.92 20.76
CA ALA A 265 -2.69 6.19 21.45
C ALA A 265 -2.97 7.41 20.56
N TYR A 266 -2.86 7.26 19.24
CA TYR A 266 -3.09 8.32 18.26
C TYR A 266 -4.52 8.39 17.72
N LEU A 267 -5.36 7.41 18.03
CA LEU A 267 -6.72 7.35 17.51
C LEU A 267 -7.61 8.40 18.18
N CYS A 268 -8.09 9.36 17.39
CA CYS A 268 -9.16 10.28 17.77
C CYS A 268 -9.89 10.77 16.51
N ASN A 269 -11.22 10.96 16.61
CA ASN A 269 -12.05 11.30 15.46
C ASN A 269 -11.95 12.77 15.02
N ASP A 270 -11.16 13.60 15.72
CA ASP A 270 -10.80 14.95 15.26
C ASP A 270 -9.66 14.92 14.21
N VAL A 271 -8.98 13.77 14.06
CA VAL A 271 -7.99 13.50 12.99
C VAL A 271 -8.66 12.73 11.88
N ASP A 272 -8.54 13.20 10.64
CA ASP A 272 -9.16 12.59 9.47
C ASP A 272 -8.33 11.43 8.90
N ILE A 273 -6.98 11.51 9.00
CA ILE A 273 -6.05 10.56 8.39
C ILE A 273 -4.93 10.19 9.37
N LEU A 274 -4.68 8.91 9.56
CA LEU A 274 -3.45 8.41 10.19
C LEU A 274 -2.59 7.74 9.13
N SER A 275 -1.39 8.28 8.86
CA SER A 275 -0.47 7.68 7.90
C SER A 275 0.75 7.07 8.57
N THR A 276 1.13 5.87 8.12
CA THR A 276 2.31 5.19 8.65
C THR A 276 3.01 4.34 7.59
N SER A 277 4.34 4.30 7.66
CA SER A 277 5.12 3.36 6.85
C SER A 277 5.15 1.94 7.42
N SER A 278 4.72 1.73 8.67
CA SER A 278 4.74 0.41 9.31
C SER A 278 3.84 -0.63 8.63
N ILE A 279 2.89 -0.19 7.79
CA ILE A 279 2.05 -1.10 6.99
C ILE A 279 2.77 -1.70 5.79
N HIS A 280 3.95 -1.19 5.42
CA HIS A 280 4.73 -1.70 4.29
C HIS A 280 6.24 -1.79 4.56
N GLN A 281 6.79 -1.17 5.60
CA GLN A 281 8.19 -1.34 6.02
C GLN A 281 8.30 -2.38 7.13
N GLY A 282 9.32 -3.28 7.01
CA GLY A 282 9.54 -4.33 8.02
C GLY A 282 8.43 -5.38 8.12
N VAL A 283 7.56 -5.46 7.14
CA VAL A 283 6.39 -6.36 7.15
C VAL A 283 6.82 -7.77 6.72
N PRO A 284 6.45 -8.83 7.47
CA PRO A 284 6.69 -10.21 7.08
C PRO A 284 5.97 -10.57 5.78
N HIS A 285 6.61 -11.39 4.95
CA HIS A 285 5.96 -12.02 3.79
C HIS A 285 4.99 -13.10 4.25
N ILE A 286 3.93 -13.33 3.48
CA ILE A 286 3.11 -14.54 3.61
C ILE A 286 3.81 -15.67 2.85
N ASP A 287 3.98 -16.82 3.50
CA ASP A 287 4.68 -17.96 2.91
C ASP A 287 3.76 -18.73 1.96
N PHE A 288 4.16 -18.80 0.71
CA PHE A 288 3.53 -19.60 -0.34
C PHE A 288 4.53 -20.58 -0.96
N SER A 289 4.03 -21.67 -1.51
CA SER A 289 4.83 -22.58 -2.34
C SER A 289 4.02 -23.07 -3.53
N LEU A 290 4.68 -23.22 -4.69
CA LEU A 290 4.13 -23.83 -5.87
C LEU A 290 4.72 -25.23 -6.03
N LYS A 291 3.88 -26.26 -6.25
CA LYS A 291 4.33 -27.64 -6.38
C LYS A 291 3.68 -28.30 -7.58
N ILE A 292 4.52 -28.84 -8.49
CA ILE A 292 4.06 -29.64 -9.61
C ILE A 292 3.42 -30.92 -9.09
N GLU A 293 2.26 -31.27 -9.64
CA GLU A 293 1.56 -32.48 -9.30
C GLU A 293 2.25 -33.70 -9.98
N HIS A 294 2.37 -34.80 -9.23
CA HIS A 294 2.97 -36.07 -9.70
C HIS A 294 1.96 -36.98 -10.36
#